data_ed10703774290322739022eb17845341
#
_entry.id   ed10703774290322739022eb17845341
#
_cell.length_a   1.000
_cell.length_b   1.000
_cell.length_c   1.000
_cell.angle_alpha   90.00
_cell.angle_beta   90.00
_cell.angle_gamma   90.00
#
_symmetry.space_group_name_H-M   'P 1'
#
loop_
_entity.id
_entity.type
_entity.pdbx_description
1 polymer ?
#
loop_
_entity_poly.entity_id
_entity_poly.type
_entity_poly.pdbx_seq_one_letter_code
_entity_poly.pdbx_strand_id
1 'polypeptide(L)'
;MVQNQVRFAANEAVSKPWAIRYWKKLEDRVRGSIELNQTWDMGRLIDLGGDYYNGMPVDMTAPLPSFQLRELDKEMEKLCQGREYRSYTQEIRMCVQAGNYLETGAHLYPEMESIADVGLERLFVSAVVLHIPRKKDEKVTARDLKAELERVGEAVHPGNALLVATGYSRYGDKDLRCENTPHFSYDAIEWAVNHKPSIIASDMASWYDGEEKPSFWPMLLRSGVLVAGSLLNVTQIAVPRIKLIALPMKIREACAAPCRMIAVLPSGRPQPAK
;
A
#
# COMPACT_ATOMS: atom_id res chain seq x y z
N MET A 1 19.01 15.68 -25.05
CA MET A 1 18.26 15.66 -26.32
C MET A 1 17.30 14.47 -26.32
N VAL A 2 16.12 14.61 -25.69
CA VAL A 2 14.91 13.82 -26.01
C VAL A 2 13.73 14.69 -25.58
N GLN A 3 13.34 15.58 -26.50
CA GLN A 3 11.99 16.12 -26.54
C GLN A 3 11.12 15.04 -27.19
N ASN A 4 10.40 14.26 -26.42
CA ASN A 4 9.32 13.45 -26.97
C ASN A 4 7.99 14.05 -26.57
N GLN A 5 7.46 14.73 -27.58
CA GLN A 5 6.13 15.21 -27.78
C GLN A 5 5.12 14.11 -27.49
N VAL A 6 4.34 14.28 -26.44
CA VAL A 6 3.03 13.65 -26.34
C VAL A 6 2.12 14.41 -27.30
N ARG A 7 2.06 13.97 -28.56
CA ARG A 7 1.03 14.39 -29.50
C ARG A 7 -0.28 13.71 -29.11
N PHE A 8 -1.10 14.40 -28.34
CA PHE A 8 -2.52 14.09 -28.32
C PHE A 8 -3.11 14.44 -29.68
N ALA A 9 -3.69 13.46 -30.36
CA ALA A 9 -4.50 13.71 -31.53
C ALA A 9 -5.63 14.69 -31.13
N ALA A 10 -5.61 15.86 -31.74
CA ALA A 10 -6.60 16.90 -31.52
C ALA A 10 -7.93 16.42 -32.09
N ASN A 11 -8.82 15.94 -31.22
CA ASN A 11 -10.22 15.81 -31.55
C ASN A 11 -10.90 17.18 -31.35
N GLU A 12 -11.87 17.50 -32.18
CA GLU A 12 -12.59 18.80 -32.26
C GLU A 12 -13.15 19.33 -30.92
N ALA A 13 -13.16 18.53 -29.85
CA ALA A 13 -13.56 18.94 -28.52
C ALA A 13 -12.58 19.93 -27.84
N VAL A 14 -11.31 19.97 -28.28
CA VAL A 14 -10.26 20.81 -27.66
C VAL A 14 -10.30 22.27 -28.16
N SER A 15 -11.06 22.58 -29.22
CA SER A 15 -11.15 23.92 -29.81
C SER A 15 -12.11 24.87 -29.06
N LYS A 16 -12.83 24.40 -28.04
CA LYS A 16 -13.76 25.25 -27.29
C LYS A 16 -13.02 26.18 -26.33
N PRO A 17 -13.38 27.48 -26.28
CA PRO A 17 -12.66 28.48 -25.46
C PRO A 17 -12.57 28.20 -23.96
N TRP A 18 -13.48 27.36 -23.41
CA TRP A 18 -13.46 26.95 -22.01
C TRP A 18 -12.44 25.81 -21.77
N ALA A 19 -12.27 24.87 -22.72
CA ALA A 19 -11.31 23.80 -22.63
C ALA A 19 -9.87 24.35 -22.67
N ILE A 20 -9.59 25.28 -23.59
CA ILE A 20 -8.28 25.97 -23.68
C ILE A 20 -7.95 26.69 -22.37
N ARG A 21 -8.92 27.40 -21.75
CA ARG A 21 -8.74 28.07 -20.47
C ARG A 21 -8.53 27.09 -19.31
N TYR A 22 -9.22 25.98 -19.32
CA TYR A 22 -9.07 24.93 -18.31
C TYR A 22 -7.69 24.29 -18.36
N TRP A 23 -7.23 23.90 -19.55
CA TRP A 23 -5.91 23.29 -19.75
C TRP A 23 -4.78 24.27 -19.43
N LYS A 24 -4.89 25.54 -19.82
CA LYS A 24 -3.91 26.57 -19.49
C LYS A 24 -3.81 26.80 -17.97
N LYS A 25 -4.94 26.80 -17.27
CA LYS A 25 -4.98 26.89 -15.81
C LYS A 25 -4.42 25.66 -15.10
N LEU A 26 -4.55 24.48 -15.72
CA LEU A 26 -3.94 23.23 -15.26
C LEU A 26 -2.42 23.25 -15.47
N GLU A 27 -1.95 23.67 -16.65
CA GLU A 27 -0.53 23.84 -16.96
C GLU A 27 0.15 24.85 -16.02
N ASP A 28 -0.49 25.97 -15.73
CA ASP A 28 0.03 26.96 -14.79
C ASP A 28 0.09 26.44 -13.34
N ARG A 29 -0.88 25.62 -12.92
CA ARG A 29 -0.85 24.92 -11.63
C ARG A 29 0.24 23.86 -11.57
N VAL A 30 0.44 23.11 -12.64
CA VAL A 30 1.47 22.07 -12.71
C VAL A 30 2.86 22.70 -12.80
N ARG A 31 3.03 23.81 -13.53
CA ARG A 31 4.32 24.55 -13.60
C ARG A 31 4.70 25.21 -12.26
N GLY A 32 3.72 25.59 -11.45
CA GLY A 32 3.97 26.23 -10.14
C GLY A 32 4.28 25.28 -9.00
N SER A 33 4.16 23.96 -9.19
CA SER A 33 4.26 22.98 -8.11
C SER A 33 5.37 21.94 -8.26
N ILE A 34 6.15 21.95 -9.35
CA ILE A 34 7.20 20.95 -9.54
C ILE A 34 8.45 21.63 -10.07
N GLU A 35 9.33 22.08 -9.19
CA GLU A 35 10.75 22.16 -9.52
C GLU A 35 11.28 20.70 -9.61
N LEU A 36 11.11 20.12 -10.79
CA LEU A 36 11.72 18.80 -11.13
C LEU A 36 13.22 18.96 -11.41
N ASN A 37 13.96 19.54 -10.45
CA ASN A 37 15.42 19.58 -10.50
C ASN A 37 16.08 18.43 -9.72
N GLN A 38 15.28 17.47 -9.23
CA GLN A 38 15.80 16.18 -8.79
C GLN A 38 15.56 15.17 -9.91
N THR A 39 16.63 14.74 -10.57
CA THR A 39 16.64 13.48 -11.29
C THR A 39 16.20 12.41 -10.28
N TRP A 40 14.96 11.94 -10.41
CA TRP A 40 14.51 10.79 -9.64
C TRP A 40 15.37 9.63 -10.08
N ASP A 41 16.32 9.27 -9.24
CA ASP A 41 17.06 8.04 -9.40
C ASP A 41 16.07 6.90 -9.10
N MET A 42 15.25 6.59 -10.10
CA MET A 42 14.30 5.50 -10.07
C MET A 42 15.07 4.22 -10.37
N GLY A 43 15.65 3.63 -9.32
CA GLY A 43 16.17 2.29 -9.38
C GLY A 43 15.11 1.26 -9.78
N ARG A 44 15.38 -0.01 -9.57
CA ARG A 44 14.42 -1.07 -9.84
C ARG A 44 13.16 -0.90 -8.97
N LEU A 45 11.98 -0.97 -9.60
CA LEU A 45 10.69 -0.98 -8.93
C LEU A 45 10.25 -2.42 -8.68
N ILE A 46 9.70 -2.66 -7.48
CA ILE A 46 9.02 -3.92 -7.14
C ILE A 46 7.60 -3.57 -6.74
N ASP A 47 6.64 -4.19 -7.44
CA ASP A 47 5.22 -4.10 -7.09
C ASP A 47 4.94 -5.00 -5.89
N LEU A 48 4.48 -4.40 -4.80
CA LEU A 48 4.12 -5.10 -3.56
C LEU A 48 2.61 -5.38 -3.49
N GLY A 49 1.84 -5.01 -4.51
CA GLY A 49 0.40 -5.21 -4.61
C GLY A 49 0.03 -6.53 -5.27
N GLY A 50 -1.11 -7.08 -4.88
CA GLY A 50 -1.77 -8.21 -5.55
C GLY A 50 -2.93 -7.75 -6.42
N ASP A 51 -3.38 -8.63 -7.30
CA ASP A 51 -4.55 -8.41 -8.14
C ASP A 51 -5.84 -8.52 -7.32
N TYR A 52 -6.85 -7.73 -7.71
CA TYR A 52 -8.21 -7.83 -7.21
C TYR A 52 -9.07 -8.52 -8.26
N TYR A 53 -9.74 -9.60 -7.90
CA TYR A 53 -10.57 -10.39 -8.82
C TYR A 53 -11.76 -11.03 -8.13
N ASN A 54 -12.81 -11.33 -8.89
CA ASN A 54 -13.98 -12.04 -8.38
C ASN A 54 -13.58 -13.40 -7.81
N GLY A 55 -13.94 -13.66 -6.54
CA GLY A 55 -13.57 -14.90 -5.83
C GLY A 55 -12.18 -14.89 -5.20
N MET A 56 -11.50 -13.72 -5.15
CA MET A 56 -10.28 -13.60 -4.37
C MET A 56 -10.54 -13.94 -2.90
N PRO A 57 -9.54 -14.52 -2.19
CA PRO A 57 -9.66 -14.81 -0.78
C PRO A 57 -9.96 -13.54 0.02
N VAL A 58 -10.82 -13.66 1.01
CA VAL A 58 -11.10 -12.62 2.02
C VAL A 58 -10.83 -13.22 3.40
N ASP A 59 -10.67 -12.37 4.41
CA ASP A 59 -10.58 -12.83 5.78
C ASP A 59 -11.83 -13.62 6.16
N MET A 60 -11.65 -14.93 6.39
CA MET A 60 -12.74 -15.85 6.72
C MET A 60 -13.15 -15.76 8.20
N THR A 61 -12.39 -15.04 9.02
CA THR A 61 -12.70 -14.85 10.45
C THR A 61 -13.75 -13.77 10.67
N ALA A 62 -13.97 -12.91 9.66
CA ALA A 62 -14.97 -11.86 9.69
C ALA A 62 -15.95 -12.00 8.50
N PRO A 63 -17.24 -11.68 8.66
CA PRO A 63 -18.23 -11.74 7.58
C PRO A 63 -18.06 -10.59 6.58
N LEU A 64 -16.87 -10.45 6.02
CA LEU A 64 -16.57 -9.38 5.08
C LEU A 64 -17.14 -9.70 3.69
N PRO A 65 -17.67 -8.70 2.97
CA PRO A 65 -18.12 -8.90 1.59
C PRO A 65 -16.92 -9.22 0.69
N SER A 66 -17.08 -10.25 -0.15
CA SER A 66 -16.11 -10.58 -1.18
C SER A 66 -15.98 -9.46 -2.21
N PHE A 67 -14.80 -9.38 -2.85
CA PHE A 67 -14.61 -8.49 -3.98
C PHE A 67 -15.54 -8.87 -5.13
N GLN A 68 -16.19 -7.88 -5.73
CA GLN A 68 -17.07 -8.03 -6.88
C GLN A 68 -16.75 -6.96 -7.92
N LEU A 69 -16.42 -7.38 -9.12
CA LEU A 69 -16.34 -6.57 -10.32
C LEU A 69 -17.53 -6.93 -11.22
N ARG A 70 -18.37 -5.95 -11.52
CA ARG A 70 -19.60 -6.12 -12.29
C ARG A 70 -19.63 -5.18 -13.48
N GLU A 71 -20.04 -5.66 -14.64
CA GLU A 71 -20.29 -4.83 -15.81
C GLU A 71 -21.64 -4.13 -15.71
N LEU A 72 -21.67 -2.86 -16.14
CA LEU A 72 -22.87 -2.01 -16.20
C LEU A 72 -23.44 -1.95 -17.61
N ASP A 73 -23.46 -3.07 -18.30
CA ASP A 73 -23.82 -3.16 -19.72
C ASP A 73 -25.20 -2.60 -20.06
N LYS A 74 -26.22 -2.99 -19.29
CA LYS A 74 -27.61 -2.56 -19.55
C LYS A 74 -27.82 -1.06 -19.34
N GLU A 75 -27.14 -0.49 -18.37
CA GLU A 75 -27.17 0.93 -18.06
C GLU A 75 -26.46 1.73 -19.15
N MET A 76 -25.31 1.22 -19.61
CA MET A 76 -24.51 1.85 -20.64
C MET A 76 -25.10 1.72 -22.04
N GLU A 77 -25.79 0.63 -22.35
CA GLU A 77 -26.49 0.44 -23.62
C GLU A 77 -27.54 1.55 -23.84
N LYS A 78 -28.30 1.90 -22.80
CA LYS A 78 -29.26 3.01 -22.87
C LYS A 78 -28.60 4.36 -23.13
N LEU A 79 -27.43 4.62 -22.50
CA LEU A 79 -26.70 5.87 -22.66
C LEU A 79 -26.02 5.99 -24.04
N CYS A 80 -25.64 4.87 -24.64
CA CYS A 80 -24.98 4.83 -25.92
C CYS A 80 -25.93 4.63 -27.12
N GLN A 81 -27.23 4.60 -26.89
CA GLN A 81 -28.23 4.40 -27.94
C GLN A 81 -28.10 5.48 -29.04
N GLY A 82 -27.95 5.05 -30.28
CA GLY A 82 -27.73 5.93 -31.43
C GLY A 82 -26.31 6.45 -31.63
N ARG A 83 -25.32 5.95 -30.85
CA ARG A 83 -23.91 6.28 -31.00
C ARG A 83 -23.16 5.16 -31.75
N GLU A 84 -22.09 5.52 -32.48
CA GLU A 84 -21.23 4.58 -33.19
C GLU A 84 -20.29 3.78 -32.28
N TYR A 85 -20.23 4.11 -30.98
CA TYR A 85 -19.39 3.45 -30.00
C TYR A 85 -20.19 2.97 -28.79
N ARG A 86 -19.69 1.90 -28.16
CA ARG A 86 -20.19 1.39 -26.87
C ARG A 86 -19.19 1.75 -25.77
N SER A 87 -19.67 2.30 -24.68
CA SER A 87 -18.87 2.53 -23.47
C SER A 87 -18.82 1.26 -22.62
N TYR A 88 -17.62 0.87 -22.20
CA TYR A 88 -17.44 -0.24 -21.27
C TYR A 88 -17.21 0.34 -19.86
N THR A 89 -18.15 0.07 -18.96
CA THR A 89 -18.14 0.62 -17.60
C THR A 89 -18.37 -0.49 -16.59
N GLN A 90 -17.64 -0.43 -15.49
CA GLN A 90 -17.69 -1.45 -14.45
C GLN A 90 -17.89 -0.81 -13.07
N GLU A 91 -18.51 -1.57 -12.18
CA GLU A 91 -18.69 -1.25 -10.76
C GLU A 91 -17.83 -2.18 -9.91
N ILE A 92 -17.22 -1.62 -8.87
CA ILE A 92 -16.49 -2.38 -7.85
C ILE A 92 -17.27 -2.32 -6.53
N ARG A 93 -17.46 -3.48 -5.91
CA ARG A 93 -17.97 -3.61 -4.54
C ARG A 93 -16.99 -4.45 -3.73
N MET A 94 -16.51 -3.90 -2.60
CA MET A 94 -15.53 -4.59 -1.76
C MET A 94 -15.49 -4.01 -0.34
N CYS A 95 -14.93 -4.76 0.61
CA CYS A 95 -14.48 -4.19 1.87
C CYS A 95 -13.25 -3.31 1.63
N VAL A 96 -13.14 -2.19 2.33
CA VAL A 96 -11.97 -1.28 2.23
C VAL A 96 -10.66 -1.92 2.69
N GLN A 97 -10.74 -3.01 3.46
CA GLN A 97 -9.62 -3.80 3.97
C GLN A 97 -9.41 -5.11 3.19
N ALA A 98 -10.02 -5.27 2.00
CA ALA A 98 -9.77 -6.44 1.16
C ALA A 98 -8.44 -6.32 0.42
N GLY A 99 -7.72 -7.43 0.27
CA GLY A 99 -6.43 -7.49 -0.43
C GLY A 99 -5.34 -6.64 0.22
N ASN A 100 -4.57 -5.93 -0.60
CA ASN A 100 -3.58 -4.97 -0.11
C ASN A 100 -4.26 -3.65 0.26
N TYR A 101 -4.13 -3.23 1.49
CA TYR A 101 -4.71 -1.99 1.98
C TYR A 101 -3.76 -1.22 2.89
N LEU A 102 -4.07 0.05 3.11
CA LEU A 102 -3.46 0.88 4.14
C LEU A 102 -4.54 1.30 5.12
N GLU A 103 -4.26 1.23 6.41
CA GLU A 103 -5.20 1.43 7.50
C GLU A 103 -4.71 2.46 8.50
N THR A 104 -5.63 3.23 9.05
CA THR A 104 -5.40 4.23 10.10
C THR A 104 -5.97 3.79 11.44
N GLY A 105 -5.67 4.54 12.49
CA GLY A 105 -6.25 4.36 13.83
C GLY A 105 -7.78 4.46 13.86
N ALA A 106 -8.41 5.07 12.86
CA ALA A 106 -9.86 5.18 12.76
C ALA A 106 -10.58 3.82 12.70
N HIS A 107 -9.86 2.74 12.44
CA HIS A 107 -10.42 1.38 12.48
C HIS A 107 -10.99 1.00 13.86
N LEU A 108 -10.30 1.36 14.95
CA LEU A 108 -10.81 1.19 16.32
C LEU A 108 -11.29 2.48 16.95
N TYR A 109 -10.81 3.61 16.47
CA TYR A 109 -11.04 4.94 17.06
C TYR A 109 -11.55 5.89 15.98
N PRO A 110 -12.88 5.90 15.72
CA PRO A 110 -13.46 6.66 14.61
C PRO A 110 -13.20 8.18 14.67
N GLU A 111 -12.78 8.69 15.85
CA GLU A 111 -12.37 10.08 16.04
C GLU A 111 -10.96 10.39 15.52
N MET A 112 -10.17 9.38 15.17
CA MET A 112 -8.83 9.58 14.60
C MET A 112 -8.93 9.90 13.09
N GLU A 113 -7.78 10.27 12.50
CA GLU A 113 -7.71 10.66 11.09
C GLU A 113 -8.21 9.55 10.15
N SER A 114 -9.02 9.93 9.15
CA SER A 114 -9.43 9.04 8.07
C SER A 114 -8.29 8.83 7.06
N ILE A 115 -8.38 7.76 6.24
CA ILE A 115 -7.36 7.50 5.21
C ILE A 115 -7.23 8.65 4.20
N ALA A 116 -8.30 9.43 4.00
CA ALA A 116 -8.29 10.57 3.09
C ALA A 116 -7.53 11.78 3.64
N ASP A 117 -7.33 11.84 4.96
CA ASP A 117 -6.71 12.96 5.66
C ASP A 117 -5.20 12.76 5.85
N VAL A 118 -4.70 11.53 5.64
CA VAL A 118 -3.28 11.19 5.76
C VAL A 118 -2.45 12.02 4.81
N GLY A 119 -1.46 12.75 5.34
CA GLY A 119 -0.54 13.59 4.56
C GLY A 119 0.39 12.78 3.66
N LEU A 120 0.72 13.31 2.47
CA LEU A 120 1.57 12.63 1.48
C LEU A 120 2.98 12.32 2.01
N GLU A 121 3.51 13.13 2.91
CA GLU A 121 4.80 12.93 3.57
C GLU A 121 4.86 11.64 4.40
N ARG A 122 3.70 11.09 4.78
CA ARG A 122 3.58 9.79 5.48
C ARG A 122 3.40 8.61 4.54
N LEU A 123 3.09 8.88 3.27
CA LEU A 123 2.77 7.87 2.25
C LEU A 123 3.94 7.64 1.28
N PHE A 124 4.95 8.51 1.33
CA PHE A 124 6.15 8.45 0.52
C PHE A 124 7.39 8.55 1.40
N VAL A 125 7.84 7.41 1.93
CA VAL A 125 8.80 7.37 3.03
C VAL A 125 10.00 6.46 2.76
N SER A 126 11.09 6.67 3.51
CA SER A 126 12.17 5.69 3.58
C SER A 126 11.70 4.49 4.40
N ALA A 127 11.97 3.28 3.95
CA ALA A 127 11.60 2.05 4.64
C ALA A 127 12.83 1.20 4.97
N VAL A 128 12.84 0.66 6.18
CA VAL A 128 13.77 -0.40 6.59
C VAL A 128 13.08 -1.74 6.32
N VAL A 129 13.78 -2.65 5.66
CA VAL A 129 13.29 -3.98 5.30
C VAL A 129 14.02 -5.03 6.13
N LEU A 130 13.26 -5.77 6.93
CA LEU A 130 13.75 -6.83 7.79
C LEU A 130 13.26 -8.18 7.28
N HIS A 131 14.16 -9.07 6.95
CA HIS A 131 13.85 -10.44 6.52
C HIS A 131 13.86 -11.39 7.70
N ILE A 132 12.68 -11.72 8.20
CA ILE A 132 12.46 -12.58 9.36
C ILE A 132 11.59 -13.77 8.94
N PRO A 133 12.15 -14.78 8.27
CA PRO A 133 11.40 -15.92 7.79
C PRO A 133 10.64 -16.60 8.92
N ARG A 134 9.33 -16.84 8.70
CA ARG A 134 8.45 -17.50 9.66
C ARG A 134 7.56 -18.51 8.94
N LYS A 135 7.30 -19.59 9.64
CA LYS A 135 6.30 -20.58 9.26
C LYS A 135 4.95 -20.18 9.85
N LYS A 136 3.94 -20.93 9.48
CA LYS A 136 2.60 -20.90 10.06
C LYS A 136 2.68 -20.91 11.59
N ASP A 137 1.89 -20.08 12.26
CA ASP A 137 1.79 -19.94 13.72
C ASP A 137 3.06 -19.46 14.45
N GLU A 138 4.15 -19.19 13.74
CA GLU A 138 5.36 -18.67 14.38
C GLU A 138 5.27 -17.17 14.63
N LYS A 139 5.81 -16.73 15.77
CA LYS A 139 5.84 -15.32 16.16
C LYS A 139 7.06 -14.59 15.62
N VAL A 140 6.85 -13.32 15.26
CA VAL A 140 7.91 -12.31 15.14
C VAL A 140 7.97 -11.55 16.44
N THR A 141 9.10 -11.64 17.16
CA THR A 141 9.30 -11.00 18.48
C THR A 141 10.16 -9.74 18.37
N ALA A 142 10.15 -8.91 19.43
CA ALA A 142 11.06 -7.76 19.51
C ALA A 142 12.54 -8.17 19.41
N ARG A 143 12.89 -9.35 19.91
CA ARG A 143 14.24 -9.90 19.80
C ARG A 143 14.62 -10.16 18.34
N ASP A 144 13.70 -10.72 17.56
CA ASP A 144 13.92 -10.98 16.13
C ASP A 144 14.13 -9.68 15.36
N LEU A 145 13.28 -8.67 15.61
CA LEU A 145 13.39 -7.35 14.98
C LEU A 145 14.73 -6.69 15.27
N LYS A 146 15.16 -6.70 16.54
CA LYS A 146 16.44 -6.13 16.97
C LYS A 146 17.63 -6.85 16.34
N ALA A 147 17.61 -8.18 16.37
CA ALA A 147 18.70 -9.00 15.83
C ALA A 147 18.86 -8.80 14.32
N GLU A 148 17.73 -8.76 13.58
CA GLU A 148 17.80 -8.54 12.14
C GLU A 148 18.22 -7.10 11.80
N LEU A 149 17.77 -6.11 12.57
CA LEU A 149 18.19 -4.71 12.40
C LEU A 149 19.69 -4.54 12.60
N GLU A 150 20.26 -5.18 13.63
CA GLU A 150 21.70 -5.21 13.89
C GLU A 150 22.45 -5.92 12.76
N ARG A 151 21.95 -7.07 12.31
CA ARG A 151 22.55 -7.86 11.22
C ARG A 151 22.66 -7.07 9.92
N VAL A 152 21.64 -6.26 9.59
CA VAL A 152 21.65 -5.45 8.36
C VAL A 152 22.34 -4.09 8.52
N GLY A 153 22.70 -3.71 9.74
CA GLY A 153 23.39 -2.45 10.03
C GLY A 153 22.52 -1.21 9.82
N GLU A 154 21.20 -1.33 10.05
CA GLU A 154 20.24 -0.26 9.83
C GLU A 154 19.59 0.23 11.13
N ALA A 155 18.89 1.35 11.06
CA ALA A 155 18.13 1.91 12.16
C ALA A 155 16.74 2.36 11.68
N VAL A 156 15.72 2.14 12.51
CA VAL A 156 14.38 2.70 12.29
C VAL A 156 14.32 4.08 12.91
N HIS A 157 14.18 5.11 12.07
CA HIS A 157 13.99 6.49 12.52
C HIS A 157 12.51 6.88 12.51
N PRO A 158 12.09 7.84 13.35
CA PRO A 158 10.74 8.38 13.30
C PRO A 158 10.34 8.77 11.87
N GLY A 159 9.14 8.40 11.46
CA GLY A 159 8.62 8.65 10.11
C GLY A 159 9.08 7.67 9.03
N ASN A 160 10.01 6.74 9.31
CA ASN A 160 10.32 5.66 8.37
C ASN A 160 9.14 4.67 8.28
N ALA A 161 9.13 3.82 7.24
CA ALA A 161 8.36 2.59 7.29
C ALA A 161 9.24 1.45 7.83
N LEU A 162 8.62 0.54 8.58
CA LEU A 162 9.18 -0.75 8.97
C LEU A 162 8.48 -1.84 8.17
N LEU A 163 9.21 -2.50 7.28
CA LEU A 163 8.71 -3.57 6.42
C LEU A 163 9.28 -4.91 6.90
N VAL A 164 8.42 -5.80 7.37
CA VAL A 164 8.82 -7.13 7.86
C VAL A 164 8.41 -8.20 6.85
N ALA A 165 9.41 -8.84 6.24
CA ALA A 165 9.26 -9.92 5.27
C ALA A 165 9.38 -11.27 5.96
N THR A 166 8.26 -11.98 6.14
CA THR A 166 8.24 -13.31 6.75
C THR A 166 8.39 -14.42 5.72
N GLY A 167 8.19 -14.11 4.44
CA GLY A 167 8.14 -15.08 3.36
C GLY A 167 6.80 -15.81 3.28
N TYR A 168 5.81 -15.40 4.07
CA TYR A 168 4.50 -16.05 4.12
C TYR A 168 3.75 -15.95 2.78
N SER A 169 3.87 -14.83 2.08
CA SER A 169 3.27 -14.64 0.75
C SER A 169 3.71 -15.68 -0.30
N ARG A 170 4.74 -16.49 -0.01
CA ARG A 170 5.17 -17.60 -0.90
C ARG A 170 4.21 -18.79 -0.90
N TYR A 171 3.34 -18.90 0.09
CA TYR A 171 2.50 -20.09 0.24
C TYR A 171 1.26 -20.07 -0.66
N GLY A 172 1.11 -19.06 -1.53
CA GLY A 172 0.13 -18.98 -2.61
C GLY A 172 -1.29 -18.68 -2.15
N ASP A 173 -2.13 -18.27 -3.11
CA ASP A 173 -3.50 -17.78 -2.88
C ASP A 173 -4.44 -18.78 -2.18
N LYS A 174 -4.10 -20.08 -2.15
CA LYS A 174 -4.96 -21.12 -1.57
C LYS A 174 -4.89 -21.20 -0.05
N ASP A 175 -3.81 -20.69 0.56
CA ASP A 175 -3.57 -20.73 2.02
C ASP A 175 -3.70 -19.35 2.68
N LEU A 176 -4.20 -18.34 1.98
CA LEU A 176 -4.52 -17.01 2.52
C LEU A 176 -5.68 -17.03 3.53
N ARG A 177 -5.97 -18.18 4.12
CA ARG A 177 -6.80 -18.24 5.29
C ARG A 177 -6.04 -17.60 6.43
N CYS A 178 -6.64 -16.62 7.07
CA CYS A 178 -6.07 -15.91 8.20
C CYS A 178 -5.78 -16.80 9.40
N GLU A 179 -6.27 -18.04 9.37
CA GLU A 179 -5.98 -19.06 10.35
C GLU A 179 -4.54 -19.52 10.19
N ASN A 180 -3.77 -19.41 11.29
CA ASN A 180 -2.41 -19.92 11.40
C ASN A 180 -1.36 -19.19 10.57
N THR A 181 -1.51 -17.89 10.31
CA THR A 181 -0.44 -17.07 9.72
C THR A 181 0.66 -16.82 10.75
N PRO A 182 1.89 -16.50 10.33
CA PRO A 182 2.82 -15.85 11.23
C PRO A 182 2.17 -14.59 11.82
N HIS A 183 2.55 -14.21 13.02
CA HIS A 183 2.01 -13.03 13.68
C HIS A 183 3.06 -12.31 14.51
N PHE A 184 2.80 -11.05 14.82
CA PHE A 184 3.64 -10.28 15.74
C PHE A 184 3.27 -10.61 17.19
N SER A 185 4.27 -10.74 18.05
CA SER A 185 4.06 -10.71 19.49
C SER A 185 3.78 -9.29 19.96
N TYR A 186 3.18 -9.16 21.16
CA TYR A 186 2.91 -7.86 21.75
C TYR A 186 4.18 -7.00 21.88
N ASP A 187 5.27 -7.57 22.39
CA ASP A 187 6.56 -6.89 22.55
C ASP A 187 7.17 -6.43 21.23
N ALA A 188 6.92 -7.14 20.11
CA ALA A 188 7.37 -6.73 18.79
C ALA A 188 6.67 -5.44 18.33
N ILE A 189 5.35 -5.38 18.48
CA ILE A 189 4.58 -4.20 18.12
C ILE A 189 4.88 -3.04 19.06
N GLU A 190 5.00 -3.27 20.37
CA GLU A 190 5.40 -2.25 21.34
C GLU A 190 6.78 -1.66 20.96
N TRP A 191 7.74 -2.51 20.66
CA TRP A 191 9.05 -2.07 20.23
C TRP A 191 8.97 -1.23 18.94
N ALA A 192 8.21 -1.71 17.94
CA ALA A 192 8.06 -1.02 16.66
C ALA A 192 7.41 0.37 16.84
N VAL A 193 6.31 0.45 17.58
CA VAL A 193 5.59 1.70 17.87
C VAL A 193 6.48 2.72 18.58
N ASN A 194 7.33 2.28 19.51
CA ASN A 194 8.25 3.15 20.25
C ASN A 194 9.30 3.83 19.34
N HIS A 195 9.55 3.28 18.14
CA HIS A 195 10.39 3.92 17.12
C HIS A 195 9.64 4.94 16.27
N LYS A 196 8.34 5.12 16.50
CA LYS A 196 7.47 6.10 15.82
C LYS A 196 7.55 6.01 14.28
N PRO A 197 7.41 4.82 13.69
CA PRO A 197 7.39 4.73 12.24
C PRO A 197 6.13 5.38 11.68
N SER A 198 6.16 5.80 10.41
CA SER A 198 4.95 6.23 9.71
C SER A 198 4.06 5.03 9.37
N ILE A 199 4.68 3.94 8.90
CA ILE A 199 4.00 2.73 8.44
C ILE A 199 4.69 1.51 9.05
N ILE A 200 3.91 0.54 9.54
CA ILE A 200 4.35 -0.83 9.75
C ILE A 200 3.68 -1.70 8.68
N ALA A 201 4.48 -2.47 7.95
CA ALA A 201 4.03 -3.26 6.83
C ALA A 201 4.57 -4.68 6.88
N SER A 202 3.80 -5.66 6.36
CA SER A 202 4.23 -7.06 6.29
C SER A 202 3.57 -7.81 5.13
N ASP A 203 4.17 -8.94 4.77
CA ASP A 203 3.61 -9.94 3.85
C ASP A 203 2.69 -10.95 4.53
N MET A 204 2.42 -10.80 5.82
CA MET A 204 1.44 -11.61 6.55
C MET A 204 0.02 -11.32 6.03
N ALA A 205 -0.76 -12.36 5.83
CA ALA A 205 -2.11 -12.25 5.29
C ALA A 205 -3.08 -11.57 6.26
N SER A 206 -2.83 -11.70 7.55
CA SER A 206 -3.63 -11.08 8.61
C SER A 206 -2.73 -10.52 9.70
N TRP A 207 -3.19 -9.46 10.34
CA TRP A 207 -2.58 -8.90 11.55
C TRP A 207 -3.19 -9.54 12.81
N TYR A 208 -3.21 -10.88 12.82
CA TYR A 208 -3.71 -11.63 13.96
C TYR A 208 -2.78 -11.46 15.17
N ASP A 209 -3.32 -11.28 16.36
CA ASP A 209 -2.58 -11.10 17.60
C ASP A 209 -2.40 -12.38 18.44
N GLY A 210 -2.77 -13.53 17.86
CA GLY A 210 -2.49 -14.84 18.43
C GLY A 210 -3.15 -15.15 19.75
N GLU A 211 -4.25 -14.51 20.11
CA GLU A 211 -4.88 -14.60 21.44
C GLU A 211 -3.99 -14.05 22.59
N GLU A 212 -2.97 -13.27 22.27
CA GLU A 212 -2.15 -12.60 23.29
C GLU A 212 -3.00 -11.65 24.13
N LYS A 213 -2.76 -11.67 25.43
CA LYS A 213 -3.40 -10.75 26.36
C LYS A 213 -2.35 -9.95 27.13
N PRO A 214 -2.35 -8.62 27.02
CA PRO A 214 -3.32 -7.81 26.25
C PRO A 214 -3.09 -7.89 24.74
N SER A 215 -4.15 -7.65 23.93
CA SER A 215 -4.03 -7.45 22.50
C SER A 215 -3.19 -6.20 22.19
N PHE A 216 -2.33 -6.27 21.17
CA PHE A 216 -1.54 -5.11 20.75
C PHE A 216 -2.35 -4.08 19.94
N TRP A 217 -3.50 -4.44 19.39
CA TRP A 217 -4.29 -3.59 18.50
C TRP A 217 -4.63 -2.21 19.07
N PRO A 218 -5.11 -2.10 20.33
CA PRO A 218 -5.41 -0.78 20.91
C PRO A 218 -4.17 0.12 20.98
N MET A 219 -3.01 -0.42 21.33
CA MET A 219 -1.76 0.32 21.39
C MET A 219 -1.30 0.74 19.99
N LEU A 220 -1.29 -0.19 19.03
CA LEU A 220 -0.84 0.05 17.66
C LEU A 220 -1.67 1.15 17.01
N LEU A 221 -2.99 1.03 17.00
CA LEU A 221 -3.85 1.96 16.29
C LEU A 221 -3.93 3.33 16.97
N ARG A 222 -3.89 3.38 18.32
CA ARG A 222 -3.86 4.66 19.03
C ARG A 222 -2.54 5.41 18.86
N SER A 223 -1.46 4.74 18.49
CA SER A 223 -0.17 5.38 18.22
C SER A 223 -0.17 6.28 16.98
N GLY A 224 -1.16 6.14 16.11
CA GLY A 224 -1.24 6.84 14.82
C GLY A 224 -0.34 6.27 13.73
N VAL A 225 0.32 5.14 13.97
CA VAL A 225 1.09 4.41 12.95
C VAL A 225 0.11 3.82 11.94
N LEU A 226 0.43 3.93 10.65
CA LEU A 226 -0.34 3.31 9.58
C LEU A 226 0.02 1.83 9.47
N VAL A 227 -0.98 1.00 9.21
CA VAL A 227 -0.82 -0.45 9.11
C VAL A 227 -1.04 -0.90 7.67
N ALA A 228 -0.13 -1.71 7.14
CA ALA A 228 -0.22 -2.27 5.81
C ALA A 228 0.02 -3.78 5.82
N GLY A 229 -0.91 -4.54 5.29
CA GLY A 229 -0.85 -6.01 5.30
C GLY A 229 -0.95 -6.64 3.92
N SER A 230 -0.75 -7.96 3.92
CA SER A 230 -0.89 -8.81 2.73
C SER A 230 0.00 -8.41 1.55
N LEU A 231 1.21 -7.88 1.82
CA LEU A 231 2.13 -7.47 0.76
C LEU A 231 2.68 -8.69 0.01
N LEU A 232 2.81 -8.55 -1.30
CA LEU A 232 3.46 -9.55 -2.16
C LEU A 232 4.89 -9.13 -2.49
N ASN A 233 5.69 -10.08 -3.00
CA ASN A 233 7.02 -9.82 -3.55
C ASN A 233 8.04 -9.19 -2.57
N VAL A 234 7.74 -9.05 -1.30
CA VAL A 234 8.63 -8.41 -0.31
C VAL A 234 9.97 -9.13 -0.23
N THR A 235 9.97 -10.45 -0.40
CA THR A 235 11.18 -11.28 -0.40
C THR A 235 12.12 -11.05 -1.59
N GLN A 236 11.67 -10.32 -2.60
CA GLN A 236 12.50 -9.89 -3.75
C GLN A 236 13.34 -8.64 -3.45
N ILE A 237 13.09 -7.98 -2.33
CA ILE A 237 13.84 -6.80 -1.89
C ILE A 237 15.13 -7.29 -1.24
N ALA A 238 16.23 -7.19 -1.96
CA ALA A 238 17.54 -7.70 -1.50
C ALA A 238 18.39 -6.67 -0.72
N VAL A 239 17.85 -5.47 -0.51
CA VAL A 239 18.54 -4.37 0.19
C VAL A 239 17.78 -3.98 1.46
N PRO A 240 18.47 -3.58 2.53
CA PRO A 240 17.80 -3.33 3.81
C PRO A 240 17.10 -1.97 3.87
N ARG A 241 17.30 -1.09 2.88
CA ARG A 241 16.68 0.23 2.83
C ARG A 241 16.20 0.56 1.43
N ILE A 242 14.95 1.03 1.36
CA ILE A 242 14.27 1.40 0.12
C ILE A 242 13.48 2.71 0.32
N LYS A 243 12.92 3.25 -0.76
CA LYS A 243 11.78 4.17 -0.66
C LYS A 243 10.50 3.36 -0.84
N LEU A 244 9.53 3.56 0.04
CA LEU A 244 8.20 2.97 -0.04
C LEU A 244 7.21 4.03 -0.51
N ILE A 245 6.44 3.71 -1.54
CA ILE A 245 5.31 4.47 -2.01
C ILE A 245 4.05 3.70 -1.65
N ALA A 246 3.17 4.29 -0.83
CA ALA A 246 1.93 3.68 -0.36
C ALA A 246 0.79 4.69 -0.56
N LEU A 247 0.19 4.71 -1.75
CA LEU A 247 -0.86 5.67 -2.10
C LEU A 247 -2.23 4.97 -2.11
N PRO A 248 -2.98 5.01 -0.99
CA PRO A 248 -4.32 4.44 -0.92
C PRO A 248 -5.32 5.25 -1.73
N MET A 249 -6.44 4.63 -2.08
CA MET A 249 -7.59 5.37 -2.58
C MET A 249 -8.02 6.42 -1.54
N LYS A 250 -8.22 7.67 -1.98
CA LYS A 250 -8.59 8.78 -1.08
C LYS A 250 -10.09 8.75 -0.79
N ILE A 251 -10.50 7.85 0.11
CA ILE A 251 -11.91 7.68 0.50
C ILE A 251 -12.17 8.46 1.79
N ARG A 252 -13.04 9.47 1.72
CA ARG A 252 -13.41 10.29 2.87
C ARG A 252 -14.06 9.42 3.96
N GLU A 253 -13.73 9.69 5.23
CA GLU A 253 -14.31 9.04 6.40
C GLU A 253 -14.03 7.53 6.51
N ALA A 254 -13.26 6.94 5.59
CA ALA A 254 -12.87 5.54 5.68
C ALA A 254 -11.64 5.37 6.58
N CYS A 255 -11.64 4.29 7.37
CA CYS A 255 -10.51 3.92 8.23
C CYS A 255 -9.36 3.27 7.45
N ALA A 256 -9.65 2.75 6.27
CA ALA A 256 -8.70 2.08 5.40
C ALA A 256 -9.08 2.28 3.93
N ALA A 257 -8.17 1.97 3.02
CA ALA A 257 -8.48 1.89 1.60
C ALA A 257 -7.53 0.94 0.87
N PRO A 258 -7.97 0.34 -0.24
CA PRO A 258 -7.11 -0.40 -1.16
C PRO A 258 -5.88 0.43 -1.51
N CYS A 259 -4.70 -0.21 -1.48
CA CYS A 259 -3.43 0.48 -1.66
C CYS A 259 -2.46 -0.37 -2.46
N ARG A 260 -2.10 0.06 -3.69
CA ARG A 260 -0.99 -0.54 -4.42
C ARG A 260 0.31 0.07 -3.93
N MET A 261 1.13 -0.74 -3.27
CA MET A 261 2.40 -0.30 -2.72
C MET A 261 3.55 -0.65 -3.66
N ILE A 262 4.56 0.23 -3.70
CA ILE A 262 5.71 0.07 -4.58
C ILE A 262 6.98 0.27 -3.76
N ALA A 263 7.89 -0.71 -3.84
CA ALA A 263 9.24 -0.56 -3.37
C ALA A 263 10.13 0.01 -4.48
N VAL A 264 10.81 1.12 -4.21
CA VAL A 264 11.80 1.74 -5.10
C VAL A 264 13.17 1.45 -4.53
N LEU A 265 13.91 0.59 -5.20
CA LEU A 265 15.27 0.22 -4.80
C LEU A 265 16.25 1.32 -5.23
N PRO A 266 17.35 1.56 -4.48
CA PRO A 266 18.37 2.50 -4.89
C PRO A 266 19.02 2.08 -6.21
N SER A 267 19.38 3.06 -7.05
CA SER A 267 20.17 2.85 -8.25
C SER A 267 21.61 2.58 -7.83
N GLY A 268 22.02 1.35 -7.92
CA GLY A 268 23.37 0.93 -7.60
C GLY A 268 23.43 -0.58 -7.47
N ARG A 269 24.53 -1.21 -7.87
CA ARG A 269 24.72 -2.63 -7.59
C ARG A 269 24.67 -2.83 -6.08
N PRO A 270 23.95 -3.84 -5.55
CA PRO A 270 24.05 -4.21 -4.16
C PRO A 270 25.54 -4.44 -3.87
N GLN A 271 26.10 -3.70 -2.92
CA GLN A 271 27.43 -4.08 -2.42
C GLN A 271 27.24 -5.42 -1.71
N PRO A 272 28.06 -6.43 -2.01
CA PRO A 272 28.01 -7.67 -1.25
C PRO A 272 28.26 -7.34 0.23
N ALA A 273 27.41 -7.88 1.10
CA ALA A 273 27.58 -7.78 2.54
C ALA A 273 29.01 -8.24 2.89
N LYS A 274 29.74 -7.40 3.65
CA LYS A 274 31.05 -7.72 4.16
C LYS A 274 30.96 -8.81 5.21
#